data_e5b8c5e94d4c675d957a64e6b9771036
#
_entry.id   e5b8c5e94d4c675d957a64e6b9771036
#
_cell.length_a   1.000
_cell.length_b   1.000
_cell.length_c   1.000
_cell.angle_alpha   90.00
_cell.angle_beta   90.00
_cell.angle_gamma   90.00
#
_symmetry.space_group_name_H-M   'P 1'
#
loop_
_entity.id
_entity.type
_entity.pdbx_description
1 polymer ?
#
loop_
_entity_poly.entity_id
_entity_poly.type
_entity_poly.pdbx_seq_one_letter_code
_entity_poly.pdbx_strand_id
1 'polypeptide(L)'
;CIRDSCAAGLQAIGDGARMIASGEANIALVGGAEACVDPLSLAGFHALKALSTNNANPEAASRPFDQDRDGFVMGEGAGLMVIESLKHAIARGATPLVELTGYGTSTDAHHITSGPPDGAGATRAVNAALKMGKLTADQIDHVNAHATSTPVGDLAEIATLRNLFGSRVGDIPVSSTKSATGHLLGAAGGIESIFTAMAVLKDIIPPTINLTQQDAAMDGFDFVPGRARDHQVRHALCNGFGFGGVNAGLILSKVS
;
A
#
# COMPACT_ATOMS: atom_id res chain seq x y z
N CYS A 1 6.06 12.42 17.34
CA CYS A 1 6.21 11.03 16.90
C CYS A 1 7.13 11.00 15.69
N ILE A 2 8.27 10.34 15.76
CA ILE A 2 9.08 10.08 14.56
C ILE A 2 8.43 8.89 13.87
N ARG A 3 8.12 9.04 12.59
CA ARG A 3 7.54 8.01 11.74
C ARG A 3 8.37 7.93 10.47
N ASP A 4 9.24 6.95 10.42
CA ASP A 4 10.24 6.75 9.37
C ASP A 4 10.21 5.34 8.78
N SER A 5 9.16 4.57 9.07
CA SER A 5 8.96 3.25 8.48
C SER A 5 8.18 3.32 7.15
N CYS A 6 8.18 2.22 6.42
CA CYS A 6 7.48 2.12 5.14
C CYS A 6 5.96 2.37 5.23
N ALA A 7 5.36 2.27 6.41
CA ALA A 7 3.96 2.59 6.65
C ALA A 7 3.70 4.07 6.99
N ALA A 8 4.75 4.90 7.13
CA ALA A 8 4.64 6.27 7.64
C ALA A 8 3.68 7.15 6.82
N GLY A 9 3.73 7.07 5.50
CA GLY A 9 2.85 7.84 4.62
C GLY A 9 1.36 7.50 4.83
N LEU A 10 1.02 6.20 4.92
CA LEU A 10 -0.35 5.77 5.23
C LEU A 10 -0.79 6.19 6.63
N GLN A 11 0.11 6.09 7.62
CA GLN A 11 -0.19 6.53 8.98
C GLN A 11 -0.44 8.03 9.04
N ALA A 12 0.35 8.85 8.34
CA ALA A 12 0.14 10.29 8.28
C ALA A 12 -1.25 10.64 7.70
N ILE A 13 -1.67 9.93 6.64
CA ILE A 13 -3.00 10.10 6.04
C ILE A 13 -4.09 9.70 7.02
N GLY A 14 -3.98 8.53 7.64
CA GLY A 14 -4.98 8.01 8.56
C GLY A 14 -5.09 8.82 9.85
N ASP A 15 -3.98 9.31 10.39
CA ASP A 15 -4.01 10.17 11.58
C ASP A 15 -4.60 11.55 11.27
N GLY A 16 -4.29 12.13 10.10
CA GLY A 16 -4.97 13.33 9.64
C GLY A 16 -6.48 13.13 9.52
N ALA A 17 -6.91 11.97 9.01
CA ALA A 17 -8.34 11.63 8.95
C ALA A 17 -8.97 11.51 10.34
N ARG A 18 -8.27 10.94 11.33
CA ARG A 18 -8.72 10.87 12.72
C ARG A 18 -8.86 12.25 13.35
N MET A 19 -7.91 13.17 13.12
CA MET A 19 -7.98 14.55 13.59
C MET A 19 -9.19 15.30 13.01
N ILE A 20 -9.50 15.04 11.73
CA ILE A 20 -10.70 15.63 11.10
C ILE A 20 -11.97 15.01 11.69
N ALA A 21 -12.01 13.70 11.86
CA ALA A 21 -13.17 13.00 12.42
C ALA A 21 -13.42 13.38 13.90
N SER A 22 -12.38 13.66 14.68
CA SER A 22 -12.49 14.14 16.08
C SER A 22 -12.86 15.63 16.19
N GLY A 23 -12.80 16.37 15.08
CA GLY A 23 -13.06 17.81 15.07
C GLY A 23 -11.86 18.68 15.46
N GLU A 24 -10.67 18.10 15.61
CA GLU A 24 -9.43 18.85 15.88
C GLU A 24 -8.99 19.68 14.67
N ALA A 25 -9.32 19.22 13.44
CA ALA A 25 -9.04 19.91 12.20
C ALA A 25 -10.22 19.80 11.22
N ASN A 26 -10.41 20.79 10.36
CA ASN A 26 -11.36 20.69 9.25
C ASN A 26 -10.70 20.25 7.94
N ILE A 27 -9.41 20.50 7.80
CA ILE A 27 -8.60 20.22 6.63
C ILE A 27 -7.18 19.86 7.06
N ALA A 28 -6.53 18.95 6.35
CA ALA A 28 -5.15 18.55 6.60
C ALA A 28 -4.41 18.29 5.28
N LEU A 29 -3.14 18.68 5.23
CA LEU A 29 -2.19 18.22 4.21
C LEU A 29 -1.47 17.00 4.75
N VAL A 30 -1.58 15.88 4.07
CA VAL A 30 -1.13 14.56 4.55
C VAL A 30 -0.39 13.79 3.44
N GLY A 31 0.39 12.81 3.84
CA GLY A 31 1.15 11.97 2.90
C GLY A 31 2.58 11.75 3.38
N GLY A 32 3.53 11.69 2.46
CA GLY A 32 4.93 11.47 2.77
C GLY A 32 5.87 11.97 1.67
N ALA A 33 7.09 12.29 2.05
CA ALA A 33 8.19 12.63 1.16
C ALA A 33 9.46 11.91 1.61
N GLU A 34 10.25 11.42 0.67
CA GLU A 34 11.48 10.67 0.93
C GLU A 34 12.53 10.99 -0.12
N ALA A 35 13.78 11.20 0.32
CA ALA A 35 14.94 11.45 -0.52
C ALA A 35 16.15 10.74 0.10
N CYS A 36 16.16 9.42 0.06
CA CYS A 36 17.12 8.58 0.76
C CYS A 36 18.01 7.73 -0.18
N VAL A 37 18.01 8.00 -1.48
CA VAL A 37 18.93 7.31 -2.41
C VAL A 37 20.33 7.92 -2.29
N ASP A 38 20.99 7.59 -1.21
CA ASP A 38 22.34 8.03 -0.84
C ASP A 38 23.22 6.83 -0.45
N PRO A 39 24.57 6.98 -0.47
CA PRO A 39 25.47 5.87 -0.20
C PRO A 39 25.29 5.22 1.18
N LEU A 40 24.92 5.98 2.22
CA LEU A 40 24.76 5.45 3.58
C LEU A 40 23.50 4.59 3.68
N SER A 41 22.38 5.10 3.16
CA SER A 41 21.09 4.39 3.13
C SER A 41 21.20 3.11 2.29
N LEU A 42 21.81 3.19 1.10
CA LEU A 42 22.08 2.03 0.25
C LEU A 42 22.93 0.98 0.96
N ALA A 43 24.02 1.40 1.62
CA ALA A 43 24.89 0.50 2.37
C ALA A 43 24.14 -0.19 3.52
N GLY A 44 23.29 0.55 4.25
CA GLY A 44 22.49 0.02 5.33
C GLY A 44 21.51 -1.06 4.87
N PHE A 45 20.72 -0.80 3.83
CA PHE A 45 19.78 -1.78 3.28
C PHE A 45 20.46 -2.93 2.55
N HIS A 46 21.63 -2.69 1.93
CA HIS A 46 22.46 -3.75 1.36
C HIS A 46 22.98 -4.69 2.45
N ALA A 47 23.43 -4.17 3.58
CA ALA A 47 23.88 -4.97 4.72
C ALA A 47 22.75 -5.86 5.29
N LEU A 48 21.50 -5.40 5.21
CA LEU A 48 20.31 -6.19 5.55
C LEU A 48 19.94 -7.24 4.49
N LYS A 49 20.62 -7.25 3.33
CA LYS A 49 20.26 -8.07 2.16
C LYS A 49 18.81 -7.87 1.71
N ALA A 50 18.33 -6.64 1.83
CA ALA A 50 16.94 -6.29 1.50
C ALA A 50 16.80 -5.71 0.08
N LEU A 51 17.91 -5.21 -0.51
CA LEU A 51 17.92 -4.64 -1.86
C LEU A 51 18.08 -5.71 -2.93
N SER A 52 17.43 -5.49 -4.08
CA SER A 52 17.72 -6.24 -5.30
C SER A 52 19.18 -6.04 -5.73
N THR A 53 19.78 -7.08 -6.23
CA THR A 53 21.13 -7.09 -6.79
C THR A 53 21.14 -7.21 -8.31
N ASN A 54 19.98 -7.16 -8.95
CA ASN A 54 19.83 -7.28 -10.40
C ASN A 54 20.26 -5.99 -11.14
N ASN A 55 21.56 -5.71 -11.12
CA ASN A 55 22.15 -4.55 -11.81
C ASN A 55 22.33 -4.77 -13.31
N ALA A 56 22.17 -6.00 -13.80
CA ALA A 56 22.25 -6.30 -15.24
C ALA A 56 21.01 -5.80 -15.99
N ASN A 57 19.86 -5.76 -15.32
CA ASN A 57 18.61 -5.23 -15.87
C ASN A 57 17.87 -4.42 -14.79
N PRO A 58 18.34 -3.20 -14.49
CA PRO A 58 17.82 -2.41 -13.36
C PRO A 58 16.36 -1.99 -13.54
N GLU A 59 15.88 -1.81 -14.76
CA GLU A 59 14.49 -1.46 -15.04
C GLU A 59 13.50 -2.59 -14.70
N ALA A 60 13.98 -3.84 -14.70
CA ALA A 60 13.20 -5.03 -14.33
C ALA A 60 13.54 -5.57 -12.94
N ALA A 61 14.30 -4.83 -12.12
CA ALA A 61 14.74 -5.28 -10.80
C ALA A 61 13.60 -5.27 -9.78
N SER A 62 12.73 -4.24 -9.81
CA SER A 62 11.51 -4.22 -8.99
C SER A 62 10.43 -5.05 -9.66
N ARG A 63 10.22 -6.27 -9.14
CA ARG A 63 9.32 -7.28 -9.71
C ARG A 63 8.45 -7.98 -8.65
N PRO A 64 7.56 -7.25 -7.98
CA PRO A 64 6.68 -7.84 -6.96
C PRO A 64 5.96 -9.07 -7.49
N PHE A 65 5.82 -10.09 -6.63
CA PHE A 65 5.14 -11.37 -6.89
C PHE A 65 5.79 -12.29 -7.94
N ASP A 66 6.84 -11.82 -8.62
CA ASP A 66 7.59 -12.64 -9.58
C ASP A 66 8.44 -13.68 -8.85
N GLN A 67 8.61 -14.86 -9.45
CA GLN A 67 9.41 -15.95 -8.87
C GLN A 67 10.89 -15.57 -8.71
N ASP A 68 11.41 -14.69 -9.57
CA ASP A 68 12.82 -14.27 -9.60
C ASP A 68 13.05 -12.95 -8.84
N ARG A 69 12.09 -12.50 -7.99
CA ARG A 69 12.27 -11.33 -7.13
C ARG A 69 13.37 -11.60 -6.11
N ASP A 70 14.27 -10.64 -5.91
CA ASP A 70 15.45 -10.80 -5.06
C ASP A 70 15.63 -9.68 -4.01
N GLY A 71 14.72 -8.71 -3.97
CA GLY A 71 14.78 -7.57 -3.06
C GLY A 71 14.09 -6.33 -3.61
N PHE A 72 13.99 -5.29 -2.80
CA PHE A 72 13.37 -4.05 -3.27
C PHE A 72 14.38 -3.14 -4.00
N VAL A 73 13.85 -2.28 -4.85
CA VAL A 73 14.59 -1.16 -5.45
C VAL A 73 14.22 0.11 -4.68
N MET A 74 15.22 0.83 -4.17
CA MET A 74 14.99 2.08 -3.46
C MET A 74 14.54 3.17 -4.42
N GLY A 75 13.48 3.90 -4.05
CA GLY A 75 12.96 5.04 -4.80
C GLY A 75 12.90 6.30 -3.95
N GLU A 76 12.83 7.44 -4.60
CA GLU A 76 12.65 8.77 -3.99
C GLU A 76 11.40 9.43 -4.55
N GLY A 77 10.82 10.35 -3.80
CA GLY A 77 9.69 11.14 -4.24
C GLY A 77 8.78 11.60 -3.12
N ALA A 78 7.62 12.11 -3.50
CA ALA A 78 6.61 12.58 -2.57
C ALA A 78 5.21 12.29 -3.09
N GLY A 79 4.30 11.98 -2.18
CA GLY A 79 2.87 11.90 -2.44
C GLY A 79 2.13 12.63 -1.32
N LEU A 80 1.51 13.75 -1.66
CA LEU A 80 0.75 14.57 -0.72
C LEU A 80 -0.67 14.77 -1.21
N MET A 81 -1.61 14.70 -0.29
CA MET A 81 -3.02 14.97 -0.57
C MET A 81 -3.62 15.91 0.46
N VAL A 82 -4.62 16.66 0.05
CA VAL A 82 -5.46 17.43 0.95
C VAL A 82 -6.68 16.59 1.29
N ILE A 83 -6.90 16.35 2.56
CA ILE A 83 -8.09 15.71 3.09
C ILE A 83 -8.87 16.71 3.93
N GLU A 84 -10.19 16.62 3.90
CA GLU A 84 -11.06 17.53 4.65
C GLU A 84 -12.41 16.86 4.98
N SER A 85 -13.12 17.40 5.95
CA SER A 85 -14.46 16.91 6.22
C SER A 85 -15.38 17.23 5.04
N LEU A 86 -16.29 16.31 4.69
CA LEU A 86 -17.24 16.53 3.59
C LEU A 86 -18.03 17.83 3.74
N LYS A 87 -18.44 18.14 4.99
CA LYS A 87 -19.13 19.40 5.30
C LYS A 87 -18.30 20.63 4.92
N HIS A 88 -17.00 20.61 5.21
CA HIS A 88 -16.10 21.72 4.88
C HIS A 88 -15.91 21.83 3.37
N ALA A 89 -15.69 20.70 2.67
CA ALA A 89 -15.55 20.65 1.22
C ALA A 89 -16.75 21.27 0.50
N ILE A 90 -17.95 20.83 0.87
CA ILE A 90 -19.20 21.36 0.29
C ILE A 90 -19.36 22.84 0.59
N ALA A 91 -19.10 23.29 1.81
CA ALA A 91 -19.27 24.69 2.22
C ALA A 91 -18.37 25.67 1.43
N ARG A 92 -17.18 25.21 0.97
CA ARG A 92 -16.28 26.02 0.13
C ARG A 92 -16.44 25.79 -1.38
N GLY A 93 -17.42 24.97 -1.80
CA GLY A 93 -17.70 24.68 -3.21
C GLY A 93 -16.71 23.69 -3.86
N ALA A 94 -15.99 22.88 -3.07
CA ALA A 94 -15.13 21.84 -3.61
C ALA A 94 -15.92 20.62 -4.06
N THR A 95 -15.40 19.92 -5.07
CA THR A 95 -15.88 18.62 -5.48
C THR A 95 -14.98 17.54 -4.88
N PRO A 96 -15.46 16.71 -3.94
CA PRO A 96 -14.68 15.59 -3.41
C PRO A 96 -14.31 14.62 -4.54
N LEU A 97 -13.08 14.13 -4.55
CA LEU A 97 -12.60 13.17 -5.56
C LEU A 97 -12.90 11.74 -5.14
N VAL A 98 -12.55 11.41 -3.90
CA VAL A 98 -12.77 10.11 -3.27
C VAL A 98 -13.04 10.30 -1.79
N GLU A 99 -13.60 9.31 -1.14
CA GLU A 99 -13.82 9.28 0.31
C GLU A 99 -12.78 8.40 0.98
N LEU A 100 -12.14 8.88 2.06
CA LEU A 100 -11.35 8.05 2.96
C LEU A 100 -12.30 7.36 3.93
N THR A 101 -12.67 6.13 3.61
CA THR A 101 -13.71 5.39 4.31
C THR A 101 -13.17 4.62 5.49
N GLY A 102 -11.95 4.09 5.41
CA GLY A 102 -11.40 3.25 6.46
C GLY A 102 -9.91 3.44 6.68
N TYR A 103 -9.49 3.33 7.92
CA TYR A 103 -8.09 3.31 8.32
C TYR A 103 -7.89 2.42 9.55
N GLY A 104 -6.86 1.57 9.49
CA GLY A 104 -6.50 0.71 10.60
C GLY A 104 -5.00 0.52 10.71
N THR A 105 -4.54 0.34 11.93
CA THR A 105 -3.13 0.07 12.25
C THR A 105 -2.99 -1.08 13.22
N SER A 106 -1.85 -1.74 13.18
CA SER A 106 -1.45 -2.76 14.15
C SER A 106 0.06 -2.80 14.29
N THR A 107 0.53 -3.52 15.29
CA THR A 107 1.96 -3.82 15.49
C THR A 107 2.14 -5.33 15.60
N ASP A 108 3.15 -5.88 14.92
CA ASP A 108 3.41 -7.32 14.89
C ASP A 108 4.00 -7.85 16.19
N ALA A 109 4.92 -7.10 16.81
CA ALA A 109 5.74 -7.53 17.95
C ALA A 109 6.45 -8.88 17.66
N HIS A 110 6.94 -9.06 16.43
CA HIS A 110 7.53 -10.31 15.94
C HIS A 110 9.05 -10.17 15.72
N HIS A 111 9.46 -9.38 14.74
CA HIS A 111 10.86 -9.15 14.36
C HIS A 111 11.06 -7.72 13.88
N ILE A 112 12.33 -7.22 13.93
CA ILE A 112 12.64 -5.82 13.59
C ILE A 112 12.40 -5.55 12.08
N THR A 113 12.69 -6.51 11.21
CA THR A 113 12.69 -6.30 9.75
C THR A 113 11.76 -7.24 8.98
N SER A 114 11.02 -8.10 9.65
CA SER A 114 10.06 -9.01 8.98
C SER A 114 8.77 -9.13 9.78
N GLY A 115 7.66 -9.15 9.08
CA GLY A 115 6.37 -9.53 9.64
C GLY A 115 6.27 -11.03 9.90
N PRO A 116 5.28 -11.47 10.70
CA PRO A 116 5.00 -12.88 10.90
C PRO A 116 4.56 -13.51 9.57
N PRO A 117 5.02 -14.75 9.27
CA PRO A 117 4.74 -15.39 7.97
C PRO A 117 3.25 -15.70 7.75
N ASP A 118 2.45 -15.73 8.80
CA ASP A 118 1.00 -15.92 8.73
C ASP A 118 0.21 -14.63 8.42
N GLY A 119 0.88 -13.48 8.33
CA GLY A 119 0.27 -12.19 8.04
C GLY A 119 -0.68 -11.67 9.12
N ALA A 120 -0.65 -12.23 10.33
CA ALA A 120 -1.62 -11.93 11.38
C ALA A 120 -1.66 -10.44 11.76
N GLY A 121 -0.51 -9.77 11.83
CA GLY A 121 -0.44 -8.34 12.15
C GLY A 121 -1.10 -7.48 11.07
N ALA A 122 -0.70 -7.66 9.83
CA ALA A 122 -1.27 -6.95 8.69
C ALA A 122 -2.78 -7.21 8.56
N THR A 123 -3.23 -8.46 8.77
CA THR A 123 -4.66 -8.82 8.80
C THR A 123 -5.42 -8.02 9.86
N ARG A 124 -4.84 -7.81 11.05
CA ARG A 124 -5.48 -6.97 12.09
C ARG A 124 -5.62 -5.51 11.66
N ALA A 125 -4.60 -4.95 11.01
CA ALA A 125 -4.66 -3.57 10.52
C ALA A 125 -5.77 -3.40 9.47
N VAL A 126 -5.85 -4.31 8.49
CA VAL A 126 -6.90 -4.25 7.46
C VAL A 126 -8.29 -4.46 8.05
N ASN A 127 -8.47 -5.41 8.96
CA ASN A 127 -9.74 -5.62 9.65
C ASN A 127 -10.18 -4.38 10.46
N ALA A 128 -9.23 -3.66 11.06
CA ALA A 128 -9.55 -2.39 11.73
C ALA A 128 -10.00 -1.31 10.72
N ALA A 129 -9.38 -1.26 9.53
CA ALA A 129 -9.81 -0.35 8.46
C ALA A 129 -11.22 -0.70 7.95
N LEU A 130 -11.49 -1.97 7.68
CA LEU A 130 -12.83 -2.46 7.29
C LEU A 130 -13.89 -2.12 8.35
N LYS A 131 -13.57 -2.36 9.63
CA LYS A 131 -14.47 -2.02 10.74
C LYS A 131 -14.77 -0.52 10.82
N MET A 132 -13.75 0.34 10.66
CA MET A 132 -13.95 1.79 10.64
C MET A 132 -14.87 2.20 9.49
N GLY A 133 -14.65 1.64 8.29
CA GLY A 133 -15.46 1.89 7.09
C GLY A 133 -16.84 1.23 7.10
N LYS A 134 -17.15 0.39 8.10
CA LYS A 134 -18.35 -0.46 8.14
C LYS A 134 -18.48 -1.32 6.87
N LEU A 135 -17.35 -1.78 6.36
CA LEU A 135 -17.22 -2.62 5.17
C LEU A 135 -16.86 -4.05 5.57
N THR A 136 -17.16 -4.96 4.68
CA THR A 136 -16.71 -6.35 4.71
C THR A 136 -15.66 -6.59 3.61
N ALA A 137 -14.85 -7.62 3.74
CA ALA A 137 -13.77 -7.89 2.77
C ALA A 137 -14.31 -8.17 1.35
N ASP A 138 -15.52 -8.68 1.23
CA ASP A 138 -16.19 -8.94 -0.05
C ASP A 138 -16.59 -7.68 -0.83
N GLN A 139 -16.56 -6.52 -0.19
CA GLN A 139 -16.84 -5.23 -0.84
C GLN A 139 -15.58 -4.55 -1.39
N ILE A 140 -14.39 -5.12 -1.16
CA ILE A 140 -13.14 -4.59 -1.74
C ILE A 140 -13.01 -5.07 -3.18
N ASP A 141 -12.83 -4.11 -4.09
CA ASP A 141 -12.73 -4.34 -5.53
C ASP A 141 -11.28 -4.34 -6.05
N HIS A 142 -10.36 -3.78 -5.28
CA HIS A 142 -8.94 -3.66 -5.65
C HIS A 142 -8.04 -3.52 -4.43
N VAL A 143 -6.84 -4.09 -4.49
CA VAL A 143 -5.78 -3.90 -3.51
C VAL A 143 -4.54 -3.32 -4.16
N ASN A 144 -4.10 -2.15 -3.71
CA ASN A 144 -2.74 -1.66 -3.93
C ASN A 144 -1.87 -2.22 -2.80
N ALA A 145 -1.08 -3.23 -3.14
CA ALA A 145 -0.32 -4.01 -2.19
C ALA A 145 0.94 -3.28 -1.72
N HIS A 146 1.37 -3.61 -0.52
CA HIS A 146 2.69 -3.20 -0.05
C HIS A 146 3.82 -3.85 -0.83
N ALA A 147 3.64 -5.07 -1.30
CA ALA A 147 4.60 -5.92 -1.99
C ALA A 147 5.82 -5.20 -2.58
N THR A 148 6.96 -5.38 -1.93
CA THR A 148 8.19 -4.64 -2.20
C THR A 148 9.14 -5.36 -3.15
N SER A 149 8.74 -6.49 -3.73
CA SER A 149 9.63 -7.37 -4.50
C SER A 149 10.64 -8.14 -3.62
N THR A 150 10.34 -8.30 -2.33
CA THR A 150 11.17 -9.11 -1.42
C THR A 150 10.60 -10.53 -1.29
N PRO A 151 11.47 -11.56 -1.26
CA PRO A 151 10.99 -12.95 -1.15
C PRO A 151 10.08 -13.20 0.06
N VAL A 152 10.43 -12.66 1.22
CA VAL A 152 9.70 -12.88 2.48
C VAL A 152 8.49 -11.95 2.61
N GLY A 153 8.66 -10.67 2.26
CA GLY A 153 7.62 -9.65 2.44
C GLY A 153 6.39 -9.92 1.58
N ASP A 154 6.60 -10.23 0.31
CA ASP A 154 5.50 -10.51 -0.60
C ASP A 154 4.71 -11.75 -0.18
N LEU A 155 5.39 -12.82 0.31
CA LEU A 155 4.71 -14.02 0.82
C LEU A 155 3.88 -13.74 2.10
N ALA A 156 4.38 -12.91 3.01
CA ALA A 156 3.63 -12.52 4.20
C ALA A 156 2.37 -11.71 3.84
N GLU A 157 2.45 -10.86 2.81
CA GLU A 157 1.26 -10.16 2.33
C GLU A 157 0.25 -11.10 1.67
N ILE A 158 0.71 -12.09 0.90
CA ILE A 158 -0.17 -13.12 0.35
C ILE A 158 -0.92 -13.88 1.45
N ALA A 159 -0.25 -14.21 2.56
CA ALA A 159 -0.92 -14.82 3.72
C ALA A 159 -2.00 -13.89 4.29
N THR A 160 -1.71 -12.58 4.38
CA THR A 160 -2.68 -11.57 4.79
C THR A 160 -3.91 -11.53 3.87
N LEU A 161 -3.69 -11.50 2.55
CA LEU A 161 -4.79 -11.45 1.58
C LEU A 161 -5.62 -12.75 1.60
N ARG A 162 -4.99 -13.92 1.79
CA ARG A 162 -5.72 -15.19 1.99
C ARG A 162 -6.56 -15.17 3.25
N ASN A 163 -6.05 -14.62 4.35
CA ASN A 163 -6.81 -14.49 5.60
C ASN A 163 -8.04 -13.58 5.45
N LEU A 164 -7.94 -12.54 4.61
CA LEU A 164 -9.00 -11.55 4.39
C LEU A 164 -10.06 -12.05 3.40
N PHE A 165 -9.63 -12.61 2.29
CA PHE A 165 -10.51 -12.88 1.14
C PHE A 165 -10.86 -14.35 0.96
N GLY A 166 -10.15 -15.27 1.63
CA GLY A 166 -10.41 -16.72 1.56
C GLY A 166 -10.37 -17.26 0.13
N SER A 167 -11.45 -17.89 -0.31
CA SER A 167 -11.57 -18.45 -1.68
C SER A 167 -11.73 -17.39 -2.77
N ARG A 168 -11.96 -16.12 -2.41
CA ARG A 168 -12.17 -15.01 -3.36
C ARG A 168 -10.88 -14.30 -3.79
N VAL A 169 -9.71 -14.81 -3.40
CA VAL A 169 -8.42 -14.16 -3.75
C VAL A 169 -8.21 -13.96 -5.25
N GLY A 170 -8.77 -14.83 -6.09
CA GLY A 170 -8.69 -14.72 -7.55
C GLY A 170 -9.67 -13.71 -8.17
N ASP A 171 -10.69 -13.30 -7.43
CA ASP A 171 -11.71 -12.37 -7.90
C ASP A 171 -11.32 -10.90 -7.68
N ILE A 172 -10.33 -10.67 -6.81
CA ILE A 172 -9.92 -9.33 -6.38
C ILE A 172 -8.57 -9.01 -7.02
N PRO A 173 -8.53 -8.08 -7.98
CA PRO A 173 -7.28 -7.65 -8.57
C PRO A 173 -6.35 -7.02 -7.52
N VAL A 174 -5.12 -7.50 -7.47
CA VAL A 174 -4.06 -6.99 -6.59
C VAL A 174 -2.96 -6.44 -7.47
N SER A 175 -2.48 -5.23 -7.23
CA SER A 175 -1.31 -4.72 -7.94
C SER A 175 -0.32 -4.07 -6.99
N SER A 176 0.97 -4.11 -7.33
CA SER A 176 1.99 -3.34 -6.65
C SER A 176 2.57 -2.29 -7.57
N THR A 177 2.25 -1.03 -7.30
CA THR A 177 2.79 0.12 -8.04
C THR A 177 4.28 0.33 -7.80
N LYS A 178 4.86 -0.33 -6.77
CA LYS A 178 6.32 -0.36 -6.54
C LYS A 178 7.09 -1.04 -7.67
N SER A 179 6.41 -1.84 -8.49
CA SER A 179 7.01 -2.37 -9.73
C SER A 179 7.47 -1.26 -10.67
N ALA A 180 6.80 -0.10 -10.66
CA ALA A 180 7.11 1.07 -11.50
C ALA A 180 7.93 2.14 -10.79
N THR A 181 7.69 2.35 -9.49
CA THR A 181 8.28 3.47 -8.73
C THR A 181 9.49 3.05 -7.89
N GLY A 182 9.69 1.76 -7.67
CA GLY A 182 10.50 1.29 -6.56
C GLY A 182 9.79 1.54 -5.21
N HIS A 183 10.49 1.31 -4.14
CA HIS A 183 9.99 1.50 -2.78
C HIS A 183 10.48 2.84 -2.21
N LEU A 184 9.56 3.81 -2.08
CA LEU A 184 9.84 5.15 -1.58
C LEU A 184 9.86 5.22 -0.03
N LEU A 185 10.03 4.10 0.65
CA LEU A 185 10.10 4.02 2.11
C LEU A 185 8.99 4.83 2.81
N GLY A 186 9.34 5.90 3.53
CA GLY A 186 8.37 6.74 4.23
C GLY A 186 7.36 7.45 3.32
N ALA A 187 7.72 7.75 2.07
CA ALA A 187 6.80 8.35 1.10
C ALA A 187 5.91 7.35 0.37
N ALA A 188 6.22 6.03 0.45
CA ALA A 188 5.51 5.01 -0.31
C ALA A 188 3.99 5.07 -0.11
N GLY A 189 3.53 5.09 1.14
CA GLY A 189 2.09 5.17 1.43
C GLY A 189 1.41 6.45 0.92
N GLY A 190 2.14 7.55 0.80
CA GLY A 190 1.64 8.79 0.22
C GLY A 190 1.32 8.65 -1.26
N ILE A 191 2.31 8.24 -2.06
CA ILE A 191 2.13 8.08 -3.51
C ILE A 191 1.15 6.94 -3.86
N GLU A 192 1.22 5.83 -3.12
CA GLU A 192 0.35 4.67 -3.34
C GLU A 192 -1.11 4.96 -3.02
N SER A 193 -1.38 5.79 -2.00
CA SER A 193 -2.73 6.26 -1.72
C SER A 193 -3.28 7.13 -2.86
N ILE A 194 -2.43 7.93 -3.52
CA ILE A 194 -2.84 8.71 -4.69
C ILE A 194 -3.16 7.78 -5.86
N PHE A 195 -2.33 6.78 -6.14
CA PHE A 195 -2.64 5.79 -7.19
C PHE A 195 -3.93 5.03 -6.88
N THR A 196 -4.14 4.68 -5.62
CA THR A 196 -5.39 4.01 -5.17
C THR A 196 -6.60 4.93 -5.34
N ALA A 197 -6.48 6.22 -5.00
CA ALA A 197 -7.53 7.21 -5.24
C ALA A 197 -7.84 7.36 -6.73
N MET A 198 -6.80 7.37 -7.57
CA MET A 198 -6.98 7.44 -9.02
C MET A 198 -7.62 6.17 -9.60
N ALA A 199 -7.33 4.98 -9.04
CA ALA A 199 -8.00 3.74 -9.43
C ALA A 199 -9.50 3.81 -9.13
N VAL A 200 -9.88 4.29 -7.94
CA VAL A 200 -11.29 4.52 -7.57
C VAL A 200 -11.95 5.57 -8.48
N LEU A 201 -11.28 6.69 -8.74
CA LEU A 201 -11.83 7.80 -9.51
C LEU A 201 -12.03 7.46 -10.99
N LYS A 202 -11.10 6.69 -11.56
CA LYS A 202 -11.04 6.42 -13.02
C LYS A 202 -11.58 5.06 -13.42
N ASP A 203 -11.85 4.17 -12.48
CA ASP A 203 -12.17 2.75 -12.76
C ASP A 203 -11.08 2.04 -13.59
N ILE A 204 -9.81 2.36 -13.28
CA ILE A 204 -8.62 1.78 -13.92
C ILE A 204 -7.67 1.29 -12.85
N ILE A 205 -7.33 0.00 -12.89
CA ILE A 205 -6.33 -0.58 -11.98
C ILE A 205 -4.94 -0.46 -12.59
N PRO A 206 -3.96 0.10 -11.86
CA PRO A 206 -2.57 0.14 -12.31
C PRO A 206 -1.97 -1.27 -12.36
N PRO A 207 -1.03 -1.55 -13.26
CA PRO A 207 -0.43 -2.87 -13.38
C PRO A 207 0.65 -3.12 -12.33
N THR A 208 0.96 -4.41 -12.11
CA THR A 208 2.27 -4.84 -11.64
C THR A 208 3.13 -5.09 -12.87
N ILE A 209 4.02 -4.13 -13.19
CA ILE A 209 4.99 -4.31 -14.28
C ILE A 209 6.11 -5.25 -13.83
N ASN A 210 6.89 -5.79 -14.78
CA ASN A 210 7.99 -6.72 -14.52
C ASN A 210 7.58 -8.09 -13.94
N LEU A 211 6.30 -8.34 -13.75
CA LEU A 211 5.79 -9.67 -13.40
C LEU A 211 5.72 -10.52 -14.68
N THR A 212 6.73 -11.35 -14.86
CA THR A 212 6.85 -12.23 -16.04
C THR A 212 6.44 -13.66 -15.73
N GLN A 213 6.77 -14.14 -14.54
CA GLN A 213 6.36 -15.45 -14.05
C GLN A 213 6.00 -15.36 -12.56
N GLN A 214 4.72 -15.56 -12.31
CA GLN A 214 4.18 -15.55 -10.94
C GLN A 214 4.81 -16.66 -10.11
N ASP A 215 5.18 -16.35 -8.87
CA ASP A 215 5.63 -17.35 -7.90
C ASP A 215 4.52 -18.37 -7.63
N ALA A 216 4.81 -19.66 -7.78
CA ALA A 216 3.83 -20.74 -7.58
C ALA A 216 3.20 -20.76 -6.18
N ALA A 217 3.91 -20.26 -5.16
CA ALA A 217 3.34 -20.10 -3.82
C ALA A 217 2.18 -19.09 -3.76
N MET A 218 2.01 -18.29 -4.81
CA MET A 218 1.00 -17.24 -4.95
C MET A 218 -0.09 -17.60 -5.98
N ASP A 219 -0.18 -18.86 -6.40
CA ASP A 219 -1.18 -19.29 -7.37
C ASP A 219 -2.61 -18.97 -6.90
N GLY A 220 -3.45 -18.63 -7.88
CA GLY A 220 -4.84 -18.27 -7.68
C GLY A 220 -5.09 -16.77 -7.49
N PHE A 221 -4.06 -15.94 -7.42
CA PHE A 221 -4.20 -14.47 -7.38
C PHE A 221 -4.15 -13.85 -8.77
N ASP A 222 -4.85 -12.72 -8.93
CA ASP A 222 -4.77 -11.84 -10.09
C ASP A 222 -3.93 -10.60 -9.75
N PHE A 223 -2.66 -10.57 -10.18
CA PHE A 223 -1.73 -9.48 -9.89
C PHE A 223 -1.67 -8.40 -10.96
N VAL A 224 -2.61 -8.37 -11.88
CA VAL A 224 -2.70 -7.37 -12.97
C VAL A 224 -1.36 -7.20 -13.72
N PRO A 225 -0.81 -8.25 -14.33
CA PRO A 225 0.52 -8.19 -14.92
C PRO A 225 0.60 -7.26 -16.14
N GLY A 226 1.67 -6.49 -16.21
CA GLY A 226 2.14 -5.77 -17.39
C GLY A 226 1.36 -4.54 -17.83
N ARG A 227 0.02 -4.55 -17.83
CA ARG A 227 -0.80 -3.43 -18.35
C ARG A 227 -1.93 -3.07 -17.41
N ALA A 228 -2.24 -1.78 -17.35
CA ALA A 228 -3.43 -1.29 -16.67
C ALA A 228 -4.71 -1.88 -17.27
N ARG A 229 -5.73 -2.03 -16.43
CA ARG A 229 -6.99 -2.68 -16.81
C ARG A 229 -8.19 -1.87 -16.33
N ASP A 230 -9.19 -1.73 -17.20
CA ASP A 230 -10.50 -1.20 -16.83
C ASP A 230 -11.16 -2.16 -15.83
N HIS A 231 -11.62 -1.63 -14.71
CA HIS A 231 -12.30 -2.38 -13.67
C HIS A 231 -13.10 -1.43 -12.79
N GLN A 232 -14.35 -1.74 -12.52
CA GLN A 232 -15.15 -0.92 -11.58
C GLN A 232 -14.57 -1.03 -10.17
N VAL A 233 -14.15 0.09 -9.62
CA VAL A 233 -13.54 0.17 -8.28
C VAL A 233 -14.39 1.08 -7.40
N ARG A 234 -15.23 0.51 -6.57
CA ARG A 234 -16.01 1.24 -5.58
C ARG A 234 -15.21 1.46 -4.30
N HIS A 235 -14.54 0.41 -3.83
CA HIS A 235 -13.71 0.41 -2.63
C HIS A 235 -12.35 -0.20 -2.93
N ALA A 236 -11.29 0.54 -2.68
CA ALA A 236 -9.92 0.05 -2.85
C ALA A 236 -9.15 0.11 -1.54
N LEU A 237 -8.40 -0.94 -1.26
CA LEU A 237 -7.50 -1.06 -0.12
C LEU A 237 -6.08 -0.69 -0.55
N CYS A 238 -5.40 0.14 0.24
CA CYS A 238 -3.97 0.43 0.13
C CYS A 238 -3.26 -0.08 1.40
N ASN A 239 -2.27 -0.95 1.22
CA ASN A 239 -1.51 -1.57 2.31
C ASN A 239 -0.14 -0.92 2.48
N GLY A 240 0.29 -0.77 3.73
CA GLY A 240 1.65 -0.35 4.07
C GLY A 240 2.15 -1.11 5.29
N PHE A 241 3.19 -1.94 5.09
CA PHE A 241 3.79 -2.77 6.14
C PHE A 241 5.25 -2.38 6.30
N GLY A 242 5.62 -1.92 7.49
CA GLY A 242 6.93 -1.33 7.73
C GLY A 242 7.80 -2.13 8.69
N PHE A 243 9.10 -1.94 8.56
CA PHE A 243 10.06 -2.41 9.56
C PHE A 243 9.68 -1.90 10.95
N GLY A 244 10.03 -2.68 11.98
CA GLY A 244 9.52 -2.47 13.33
C GLY A 244 8.15 -3.11 13.58
N GLY A 245 7.60 -3.82 12.57
CA GLY A 245 6.31 -4.51 12.67
C GLY A 245 5.12 -3.57 12.61
N VAL A 246 5.27 -2.42 11.95
CA VAL A 246 4.19 -1.42 11.84
C VAL A 246 3.36 -1.73 10.60
N ASN A 247 2.06 -1.95 10.77
CA ASN A 247 1.12 -2.22 9.69
C ASN A 247 0.05 -1.13 9.63
N ALA A 248 -0.29 -0.72 8.41
CA ALA A 248 -1.38 0.20 8.13
C ALA A 248 -2.19 -0.27 6.91
N GLY A 249 -3.50 -0.14 6.99
CA GLY A 249 -4.43 -0.32 5.88
C GLY A 249 -5.30 0.92 5.73
N LEU A 250 -5.46 1.40 4.51
CA LEU A 250 -6.28 2.55 4.15
C LEU A 250 -7.31 2.14 3.10
N ILE A 251 -8.57 2.50 3.28
CA ILE A 251 -9.63 2.24 2.30
C ILE A 251 -10.11 3.57 1.74
N LEU A 252 -10.06 3.65 0.41
CA LEU A 252 -10.59 4.76 -0.37
C LEU A 252 -11.79 4.28 -1.17
N SER A 253 -12.83 5.10 -1.22
CA SER A 253 -14.10 4.76 -1.84
C SER A 253 -14.60 5.85 -2.79
N LYS A 254 -15.47 5.47 -3.74
CA LYS A 254 -16.23 6.46 -4.49
C LYS A 254 -17.09 7.30 -3.55
N VAL A 255 -17.15 8.57 -3.83
CA VAL A 255 -18.06 9.50 -3.13
C VAL A 255 -19.50 9.07 -3.44
N SER A 256 -20.29 8.85 -2.40
CA SER A 256 -21.70 8.42 -2.48
C SER A 256 -22.64 9.60 -2.64
#